data_ee6ca2c689f3e1a87b2a1e06e64acb58
#
_entry.id   ee6ca2c689f3e1a87b2a1e06e64acb58
#
_cell.length_a   1.000
_cell.length_b   1.000
_cell.length_c   1.000
_cell.angle_alpha   90.00
_cell.angle_beta   90.00
_cell.angle_gamma   90.00
#
_symmetry.space_group_name_H-M   'P 1'
#
loop_
_entity.id
_entity.type
_entity.pdbx_description
1 polymer ?
#
loop_
_entity_poly.entity_id
_entity_poly.type
_entity_poly.pdbx_seq_one_letter_code
_entity_poly.pdbx_strand_id
1 'polypeptide(L)'
;MSLSPVSALKLGVGLFIFAGCIAFVLVALYTAYTKLDVMLGYFKNSPAVMIKAPLKNGGPWGRLFVLGAVVGVIKTPDLFISDGGACRADIANFPQDLKKRLITIYKIGGCFVWALMIYSVVFVVDWSSMGPARFGVAVITIVAMFVWVFLCVLLGRTQIKALGNSFKNSEAIQFRLKLDTGGNFETLIFIVAASVIIACSGIFIKRGTLDASEYKNIPRNLKYKLYVVFSMSVGLVVSLFGLYFLP
;
A
#
# COMPACT_ATOMS: atom_id res chain seq x y z
N MET A 1 -31.31 27.88 -4.54
CA MET A 1 -31.49 26.53 -3.98
C MET A 1 -30.78 26.51 -2.62
N SER A 2 -31.53 26.58 -1.51
CA SER A 2 -30.95 26.49 -0.18
C SER A 2 -30.70 25.03 0.17
N LEU A 3 -29.45 24.69 0.50
CA LEU A 3 -29.10 23.36 1.01
C LEU A 3 -29.85 23.10 2.33
N SER A 4 -30.40 21.90 2.49
CA SER A 4 -30.96 21.53 3.81
C SER A 4 -29.84 21.57 4.86
N PRO A 5 -30.17 21.86 6.15
CA PRO A 5 -29.17 21.90 7.22
C PRO A 5 -28.33 20.60 7.30
N VAL A 6 -28.94 19.45 7.04
CA VAL A 6 -28.29 18.14 7.03
C VAL A 6 -27.31 18.02 5.85
N SER A 7 -27.67 18.52 4.65
CA SER A 7 -26.78 18.49 3.48
C SER A 7 -25.59 19.42 3.66
N ALA A 8 -25.81 20.60 4.29
CA ALA A 8 -24.75 21.54 4.61
C ALA A 8 -23.76 20.97 5.64
N LEU A 9 -24.26 20.26 6.66
CA LEU A 9 -23.40 19.59 7.65
C LEU A 9 -22.57 18.48 7.01
N LYS A 10 -23.21 17.63 6.19
CA LYS A 10 -22.48 16.56 5.45
C LYS A 10 -21.37 17.14 4.60
N LEU A 11 -21.66 18.18 3.80
CA LEU A 11 -20.67 18.84 2.97
C LEU A 11 -19.51 19.43 3.81
N GLY A 12 -19.82 20.10 4.91
CA GLY A 12 -18.82 20.68 5.81
C GLY A 12 -17.87 19.62 6.41
N VAL A 13 -18.42 18.51 6.89
CA VAL A 13 -17.62 17.39 7.41
C VAL A 13 -16.73 16.77 6.30
N GLY A 14 -17.26 16.56 5.12
CA GLY A 14 -16.50 16.04 3.99
C GLY A 14 -15.34 16.96 3.58
N LEU A 15 -15.59 18.25 3.49
CA LEU A 15 -14.56 19.24 3.18
C LEU A 15 -13.48 19.30 4.27
N PHE A 16 -13.85 19.23 5.55
CA PHE A 16 -12.90 19.19 6.66
C PHE A 16 -11.98 17.96 6.58
N ILE A 17 -12.53 16.77 6.36
CA ILE A 17 -11.77 15.53 6.22
C ILE A 17 -10.82 15.62 5.02
N PHE A 18 -11.33 16.09 3.88
CA PHE A 18 -10.53 16.24 2.65
C PHE A 18 -9.39 17.25 2.83
N ALA A 19 -9.66 18.39 3.43
CA ALA A 19 -8.63 19.39 3.77
C ALA A 19 -7.58 18.81 4.71
N GLY A 20 -7.97 17.98 5.69
CA GLY A 20 -7.05 17.28 6.58
C GLY A 20 -6.12 16.30 5.84
N CYS A 21 -6.64 15.56 4.85
CA CYS A 21 -5.84 14.69 3.99
C CYS A 21 -4.82 15.49 3.17
N ILE A 22 -5.24 16.61 2.58
CA ILE A 22 -4.34 17.52 1.84
C ILE A 22 -3.26 18.06 2.76
N ALA A 23 -3.63 18.58 3.92
CA ALA A 23 -2.69 19.09 4.91
C ALA A 23 -1.66 18.03 5.34
N PHE A 24 -2.10 16.78 5.57
CA PHE A 24 -1.21 15.66 5.84
C PHE A 24 -0.17 15.46 4.72
N VAL A 25 -0.62 15.40 3.46
CA VAL A 25 0.28 15.21 2.31
C VAL A 25 1.28 16.36 2.21
N LEU A 26 0.83 17.60 2.39
CA LEU A 26 1.70 18.79 2.34
C LEU A 26 2.74 18.77 3.47
N VAL A 27 2.35 18.44 4.70
CA VAL A 27 3.27 18.35 5.85
C VAL A 27 4.26 17.19 5.67
N ALA A 28 3.81 16.05 5.16
CA ALA A 28 4.67 14.91 4.86
C ALA A 28 5.67 15.26 3.75
N LEU A 29 5.23 15.93 2.68
CA LEU A 29 6.11 16.43 1.61
C LEU A 29 7.11 17.45 2.14
N TYR A 30 6.66 18.45 2.88
CA TYR A 30 7.55 19.42 3.50
C TYR A 30 8.64 18.73 4.34
N THR A 31 8.25 17.77 5.17
CA THR A 31 9.19 16.97 5.98
C THR A 31 10.15 16.17 5.09
N ALA A 32 9.64 15.56 4.01
CA ALA A 32 10.45 14.82 3.06
C ALA A 32 11.46 15.71 2.31
N TYR A 33 11.09 16.94 1.97
CA TYR A 33 12.02 17.85 1.29
C TYR A 33 13.06 18.45 2.23
N THR A 34 12.71 18.68 3.49
CA THR A 34 13.60 19.42 4.43
C THR A 34 14.44 18.50 5.32
N LYS A 35 13.97 17.28 5.63
CA LYS A 35 14.60 16.44 6.65
C LYS A 35 14.99 15.04 6.18
N LEU A 36 14.56 14.60 4.98
CA LEU A 36 14.78 13.23 4.52
C LEU A 36 16.26 12.88 4.42
N ASP A 37 17.09 13.77 3.86
CA ASP A 37 18.53 13.49 3.69
C ASP A 37 19.24 13.35 5.04
N VAL A 38 18.86 14.16 6.04
CA VAL A 38 19.33 14.02 7.42
C VAL A 38 18.89 12.70 8.03
N MET A 39 17.63 12.30 7.81
CA MET A 39 17.10 11.03 8.31
C MET A 39 17.84 9.84 7.69
N LEU A 40 18.09 9.85 6.38
CA LEU A 40 18.85 8.80 5.70
C LEU A 40 20.26 8.66 6.26
N GLY A 41 20.85 9.74 6.74
CA GLY A 41 22.15 9.74 7.41
C GLY A 41 22.19 8.87 8.67
N TYR A 42 21.08 8.74 9.39
CA TYR A 42 20.96 7.89 10.56
C TYR A 42 20.74 6.40 10.23
N PHE A 43 20.20 6.08 9.04
CA PHE A 43 19.83 4.72 8.64
C PHE A 43 20.81 4.06 7.67
N LYS A 44 22.10 4.44 7.70
CA LYS A 44 23.12 3.94 6.76
C LYS A 44 23.28 2.41 6.79
N ASN A 45 23.09 1.79 7.97
CA ASN A 45 23.24 0.35 8.17
C ASN A 45 21.88 -0.38 8.17
N SER A 46 20.80 0.30 7.75
CA SER A 46 19.43 -0.24 7.73
C SER A 46 18.97 -0.47 6.30
N PRO A 47 19.11 -1.71 5.77
CA PRO A 47 18.76 -2.03 4.37
C PRO A 47 17.33 -1.67 3.99
N ALA A 48 16.36 -1.85 4.91
CA ALA A 48 14.95 -1.54 4.68
C ALA A 48 14.69 -0.08 4.27
N VAL A 49 15.54 0.84 4.71
CA VAL A 49 15.49 2.26 4.34
C VAL A 49 16.40 2.55 3.15
N MET A 50 17.65 2.05 3.19
CA MET A 50 18.67 2.40 2.21
C MET A 50 18.40 1.86 0.80
N ILE A 51 17.76 0.70 0.68
CA ILE A 51 17.31 0.15 -0.63
C ILE A 51 16.32 1.10 -1.30
N LYS A 52 15.49 1.82 -0.52
CA LYS A 52 14.51 2.78 -1.02
C LYS A 52 15.08 4.20 -1.21
N ALA A 53 16.24 4.50 -0.65
CA ALA A 53 16.84 5.83 -0.69
C ALA A 53 16.98 6.41 -2.12
N PRO A 54 17.33 5.65 -3.17
CA PRO A 54 17.40 6.17 -4.54
C PRO A 54 16.09 6.72 -5.08
N LEU A 55 14.95 6.23 -4.56
CA LEU A 55 13.62 6.69 -4.97
C LEU A 55 13.36 8.16 -4.60
N LYS A 56 14.13 8.75 -3.68
CA LYS A 56 14.01 10.18 -3.35
C LYS A 56 14.17 11.08 -4.58
N ASN A 57 14.88 10.62 -5.61
CA ASN A 57 15.08 11.34 -6.86
C ASN A 57 13.89 11.20 -7.83
N GLY A 58 12.92 10.36 -7.53
CA GLY A 58 11.67 10.15 -8.28
C GLY A 58 10.58 11.20 -8.02
N GLY A 59 10.97 12.41 -7.61
CA GLY A 59 10.04 13.52 -7.36
C GLY A 59 9.29 13.40 -6.02
N PRO A 60 8.13 14.11 -5.88
CA PRO A 60 7.38 14.16 -4.63
C PRO A 60 6.95 12.79 -4.10
N TRP A 61 6.45 11.93 -4.99
CA TRP A 61 5.99 10.59 -4.64
C TRP A 61 7.13 9.68 -4.17
N GLY A 62 8.28 9.75 -4.84
CA GLY A 62 9.46 8.99 -4.43
C GLY A 62 9.94 9.40 -3.03
N ARG A 63 9.95 10.70 -2.74
CA ARG A 63 10.30 11.22 -1.40
C ARG A 63 9.32 10.78 -0.32
N LEU A 64 8.01 10.82 -0.59
CA LEU A 64 6.98 10.32 0.33
C LEU A 64 7.14 8.82 0.59
N PHE A 65 7.47 8.05 -0.44
CA PHE A 65 7.68 6.62 -0.30
C PHE A 65 8.88 6.29 0.60
N VAL A 66 10.00 7.00 0.41
CA VAL A 66 11.19 6.84 1.27
C VAL A 66 10.89 7.29 2.70
N LEU A 67 10.19 8.43 2.87
CA LEU A 67 9.76 8.89 4.20
C LEU A 67 8.87 7.85 4.90
N GLY A 68 7.96 7.22 4.16
CA GLY A 68 7.11 6.13 4.66
C GLY A 68 7.94 4.93 5.15
N ALA A 69 9.02 4.57 4.45
CA ALA A 69 9.93 3.52 4.89
C ALA A 69 10.63 3.86 6.21
N VAL A 70 11.13 5.10 6.34
CA VAL A 70 11.73 5.59 7.59
C VAL A 70 10.73 5.50 8.74
N VAL A 71 9.49 5.96 8.52
CA VAL A 71 8.43 5.91 9.54
C VAL A 71 8.05 4.46 9.89
N GLY A 72 7.99 3.57 8.91
CA GLY A 72 7.73 2.14 9.12
C GLY A 72 8.74 1.52 10.09
N VAL A 73 10.04 1.70 9.82
CA VAL A 73 11.12 1.20 10.68
C VAL A 73 11.06 1.80 12.09
N ILE A 74 10.78 3.11 12.20
CA ILE A 74 10.69 3.77 13.51
C ILE A 74 9.47 3.31 14.32
N LYS A 75 8.35 3.02 13.65
CA LYS A 75 7.09 2.64 14.28
C LYS A 75 7.09 1.19 14.77
N THR A 76 7.71 0.30 14.02
CA THR A 76 7.76 -1.14 14.30
C THR A 76 9.20 -1.67 14.26
N PRO A 77 10.09 -1.18 15.15
CA PRO A 77 11.51 -1.47 15.08
C PRO A 77 11.82 -2.97 15.22
N ASP A 78 11.14 -3.66 16.12
CA ASP A 78 11.41 -5.07 16.41
C ASP A 78 11.17 -5.97 15.21
N LEU A 79 10.14 -5.67 14.38
CA LEU A 79 9.86 -6.41 13.18
C LEU A 79 11.02 -6.30 12.18
N PHE A 80 11.53 -5.08 11.96
CA PHE A 80 12.60 -4.85 11.00
C PHE A 80 13.97 -5.33 11.51
N ILE A 81 14.19 -5.29 12.82
CA ILE A 81 15.44 -5.80 13.44
C ILE A 81 15.48 -7.33 13.32
N SER A 82 14.36 -8.03 13.61
CA SER A 82 14.29 -9.49 13.53
C SER A 82 14.56 -10.02 12.11
N ASP A 83 14.14 -9.27 11.09
CA ASP A 83 14.31 -9.62 9.68
C ASP A 83 15.66 -9.13 9.10
N GLY A 84 16.53 -8.51 9.92
CA GLY A 84 17.79 -7.94 9.46
C GLY A 84 17.64 -6.70 8.57
N GLY A 85 16.42 -6.15 8.47
CA GLY A 85 16.10 -4.98 7.66
C GLY A 85 16.50 -3.65 8.30
N ALA A 86 16.73 -3.63 9.64
CA ALA A 86 17.12 -2.43 10.35
C ALA A 86 18.20 -2.71 11.41
N CYS A 87 19.14 -1.76 11.52
CA CYS A 87 20.17 -1.80 12.54
C CYS A 87 19.66 -1.19 13.84
N ARG A 88 19.80 -1.92 14.95
CA ARG A 88 19.38 -1.44 16.29
C ARG A 88 20.08 -0.14 16.68
N ALA A 89 21.38 0.00 16.34
CA ALA A 89 22.14 1.21 16.61
C ALA A 89 21.62 2.42 15.82
N ASP A 90 21.24 2.25 14.56
CA ASP A 90 20.67 3.33 13.73
C ASP A 90 19.37 3.87 14.36
N ILE A 91 18.50 2.96 14.84
CA ILE A 91 17.24 3.32 15.49
C ILE A 91 17.47 3.99 16.84
N ALA A 92 18.44 3.52 17.61
CA ALA A 92 18.78 4.09 18.93
C ALA A 92 19.36 5.52 18.80
N ASN A 93 20.17 5.75 17.76
CA ASN A 93 20.80 7.04 17.47
C ASN A 93 19.85 8.04 16.81
N PHE A 94 18.63 7.60 16.39
CA PHE A 94 17.70 8.49 15.74
C PHE A 94 17.10 9.52 16.73
N PRO A 95 17.09 10.83 16.39
CA PRO A 95 16.63 11.88 17.31
C PRO A 95 15.21 11.67 17.79
N GLN A 96 15.00 11.65 19.10
CA GLN A 96 13.71 11.35 19.72
C GLN A 96 12.61 12.36 19.36
N ASP A 97 12.97 13.64 19.22
CA ASP A 97 12.01 14.68 18.83
C ASP A 97 11.52 14.47 17.39
N LEU A 98 12.42 14.10 16.50
CA LEU A 98 12.08 13.82 15.12
C LEU A 98 11.23 12.54 15.02
N LYS A 99 11.56 11.52 15.82
CA LYS A 99 10.78 10.29 15.96
C LYS A 99 9.35 10.58 16.39
N LYS A 100 9.17 11.34 17.47
CA LYS A 100 7.84 11.71 17.99
C LYS A 100 7.03 12.48 16.94
N ARG A 101 7.63 13.48 16.30
CA ARG A 101 6.98 14.28 15.25
C ARG A 101 6.52 13.42 14.07
N LEU A 102 7.37 12.54 13.56
CA LEU A 102 7.02 11.66 12.45
C LEU A 102 5.86 10.72 12.80
N ILE A 103 5.94 10.06 13.95
CA ILE A 103 4.87 9.16 14.41
C ILE A 103 3.55 9.93 14.54
N THR A 104 3.58 11.15 15.10
CA THR A 104 2.37 11.98 15.26
C THR A 104 1.78 12.38 13.92
N ILE A 105 2.60 12.87 12.98
CA ILE A 105 2.15 13.25 11.63
C ILE A 105 1.46 12.06 10.95
N TYR A 106 2.08 10.89 10.96
CA TYR A 106 1.53 9.69 10.31
C TYR A 106 0.32 9.12 11.05
N LYS A 107 0.24 9.26 12.38
CA LYS A 107 -0.94 8.88 13.15
C LYS A 107 -2.13 9.75 12.80
N ILE A 108 -1.96 11.07 12.80
CA ILE A 108 -3.01 12.04 12.45
C ILE A 108 -3.43 11.85 10.99
N GLY A 109 -2.47 11.77 10.06
CA GLY A 109 -2.75 11.52 8.66
C GLY A 109 -3.52 10.22 8.43
N GLY A 110 -3.14 9.15 9.12
CA GLY A 110 -3.86 7.89 9.11
C GLY A 110 -5.31 8.03 9.57
N CYS A 111 -5.57 8.81 10.63
CA CYS A 111 -6.94 9.08 11.09
C CYS A 111 -7.78 9.80 10.01
N PHE A 112 -7.22 10.78 9.30
CA PHE A 112 -7.94 11.46 8.21
C PHE A 112 -8.22 10.54 7.03
N VAL A 113 -7.27 9.67 6.65
CA VAL A 113 -7.49 8.67 5.59
C VAL A 113 -8.60 7.69 5.97
N TRP A 114 -8.60 7.17 7.21
CA TRP A 114 -9.67 6.31 7.69
C TRP A 114 -11.00 7.04 7.76
N ALA A 115 -11.01 8.29 8.26
CA ALA A 115 -12.21 9.12 8.28
C ALA A 115 -12.77 9.36 6.87
N LEU A 116 -11.90 9.59 5.87
CA LEU A 116 -12.32 9.75 4.48
C LEU A 116 -12.95 8.47 3.93
N MET A 117 -12.36 7.30 4.21
CA MET A 117 -12.93 6.01 3.79
C MET A 117 -14.31 5.77 4.42
N ILE A 118 -14.44 5.97 5.74
CA ILE A 118 -15.71 5.82 6.45
C ILE A 118 -16.74 6.82 5.92
N TYR A 119 -16.35 8.09 5.77
CA TYR A 119 -17.21 9.14 5.24
C TYR A 119 -17.73 8.79 3.84
N SER A 120 -16.86 8.30 2.96
CA SER A 120 -17.25 7.91 1.60
C SER A 120 -18.29 6.79 1.60
N VAL A 121 -18.10 5.78 2.45
CA VAL A 121 -19.05 4.66 2.55
C VAL A 121 -20.39 5.11 3.15
N VAL A 122 -20.36 5.95 4.20
CA VAL A 122 -21.59 6.28 4.97
C VAL A 122 -22.40 7.40 4.31
N PHE A 123 -21.74 8.40 3.74
CA PHE A 123 -22.41 9.65 3.33
C PHE A 123 -22.38 9.93 1.83
N VAL A 124 -21.40 9.43 1.07
CA VAL A 124 -21.34 9.62 -0.38
C VAL A 124 -22.17 8.57 -1.10
N VAL A 125 -22.20 7.34 -0.56
CA VAL A 125 -23.04 6.29 -1.10
C VAL A 125 -24.47 6.52 -0.60
N ASP A 126 -25.38 6.83 -1.50
CA ASP A 126 -26.81 6.97 -1.16
C ASP A 126 -27.48 5.58 -1.11
N TRP A 127 -27.38 4.97 0.07
CA TRP A 127 -27.94 3.63 0.32
C TRP A 127 -29.46 3.58 0.20
N SER A 128 -30.16 4.72 0.44
CA SER A 128 -31.62 4.78 0.44
C SER A 128 -32.21 4.80 -0.95
N SER A 129 -31.48 5.33 -1.93
CA SER A 129 -31.89 5.38 -3.33
C SER A 129 -31.46 4.14 -4.13
N MET A 130 -30.66 3.24 -3.51
CA MET A 130 -30.21 2.03 -4.19
C MET A 130 -31.34 1.00 -4.28
N GLY A 131 -31.63 0.55 -5.49
CA GLY A 131 -32.46 -0.65 -5.70
C GLY A 131 -31.82 -1.88 -5.02
N PRO A 132 -32.62 -2.90 -4.68
CA PRO A 132 -32.15 -4.07 -3.91
C PRO A 132 -30.98 -4.81 -4.61
N ALA A 133 -30.96 -4.84 -5.95
CA ALA A 133 -29.88 -5.45 -6.70
C ALA A 133 -28.55 -4.67 -6.54
N ARG A 134 -28.61 -3.35 -6.65
CA ARG A 134 -27.44 -2.45 -6.52
C ARG A 134 -26.88 -2.48 -5.10
N PHE A 135 -27.76 -2.47 -4.09
CA PHE A 135 -27.39 -2.63 -2.69
C PHE A 135 -26.67 -3.97 -2.44
N GLY A 136 -27.25 -5.08 -2.94
CA GLY A 136 -26.63 -6.40 -2.82
C GLY A 136 -25.24 -6.47 -3.43
N VAL A 137 -25.05 -5.94 -4.65
CA VAL A 137 -23.73 -5.89 -5.31
C VAL A 137 -22.74 -5.02 -4.52
N ALA A 138 -23.16 -3.88 -3.98
CA ALA A 138 -22.30 -3.02 -3.17
C ALA A 138 -21.78 -3.73 -1.91
N VAL A 139 -22.68 -4.39 -1.17
CA VAL A 139 -22.33 -5.16 0.03
C VAL A 139 -21.36 -6.31 -0.31
N ILE A 140 -21.67 -7.09 -1.36
CA ILE A 140 -20.80 -8.18 -1.81
C ILE A 140 -19.42 -7.64 -2.20
N THR A 141 -19.34 -6.51 -2.90
CA THR A 141 -18.08 -5.89 -3.32
C THR A 141 -17.24 -5.46 -2.11
N ILE A 142 -17.85 -4.85 -1.10
CA ILE A 142 -17.17 -4.45 0.15
C ILE A 142 -16.62 -5.67 0.88
N VAL A 143 -17.43 -6.70 1.06
CA VAL A 143 -17.01 -7.95 1.72
C VAL A 143 -15.85 -8.61 0.93
N ALA A 144 -15.99 -8.70 -0.40
CA ALA A 144 -14.97 -9.27 -1.27
C ALA A 144 -13.65 -8.48 -1.19
N MET A 145 -13.70 -7.14 -1.04
CA MET A 145 -12.51 -6.31 -0.85
C MET A 145 -11.78 -6.65 0.45
N PHE A 146 -12.49 -6.82 1.57
CA PHE A 146 -11.87 -7.23 2.84
C PHE A 146 -11.25 -8.63 2.75
N VAL A 147 -11.96 -9.57 2.16
CA VAL A 147 -11.45 -10.94 1.92
C VAL A 147 -10.20 -10.90 1.05
N TRP A 148 -10.21 -10.10 -0.02
CA TRP A 148 -9.06 -9.95 -0.91
C TRP A 148 -7.84 -9.36 -0.20
N VAL A 149 -8.01 -8.28 0.60
CA VAL A 149 -6.92 -7.70 1.40
C VAL A 149 -6.35 -8.74 2.37
N PHE A 150 -7.23 -9.45 3.08
CA PHE A 150 -6.82 -10.51 4.02
C PHE A 150 -6.00 -11.62 3.31
N LEU A 151 -6.48 -12.10 2.16
CA LEU A 151 -5.79 -13.12 1.37
C LEU A 151 -4.42 -12.61 0.87
N CYS A 152 -4.32 -11.37 0.40
CA CYS A 152 -3.05 -10.79 -0.03
C CYS A 152 -2.03 -10.74 1.12
N VAL A 153 -2.44 -10.29 2.30
CA VAL A 153 -1.56 -10.22 3.49
C VAL A 153 -1.17 -11.62 3.94
N LEU A 154 -2.11 -12.57 3.98
CA LEU A 154 -1.85 -13.96 4.36
C LEU A 154 -0.87 -14.63 3.40
N LEU A 155 -1.09 -14.49 2.08
CA LEU A 155 -0.20 -15.03 1.05
C LEU A 155 1.18 -14.40 1.12
N GLY A 156 1.26 -13.09 1.33
CA GLY A 156 2.52 -12.41 1.47
C GLY A 156 3.31 -12.96 2.64
N ARG A 157 2.74 -13.01 3.82
CA ARG A 157 3.41 -13.54 5.02
C ARG A 157 3.88 -14.98 4.87
N THR A 158 3.12 -15.82 4.16
CA THR A 158 3.41 -17.26 4.02
C THR A 158 4.27 -17.61 2.82
N GLN A 159 4.22 -16.84 1.72
CA GLN A 159 4.81 -17.23 0.44
C GLN A 159 5.92 -16.30 -0.07
N ILE A 160 6.20 -15.19 0.63
CA ILE A 160 7.18 -14.21 0.14
C ILE A 160 8.59 -14.80 -0.01
N LYS A 161 9.02 -15.65 0.94
CA LYS A 161 10.31 -16.34 0.88
C LYS A 161 10.36 -17.34 -0.27
N ALA A 162 9.26 -18.05 -0.50
CA ALA A 162 9.15 -19.00 -1.61
C ALA A 162 9.19 -18.28 -2.97
N LEU A 163 8.52 -17.12 -3.09
CA LEU A 163 8.58 -16.27 -4.27
C LEU A 163 10.01 -15.74 -4.52
N GLY A 164 10.68 -15.24 -3.49
CA GLY A 164 12.05 -14.77 -3.60
C GLY A 164 13.02 -15.85 -4.08
N ASN A 165 12.88 -17.06 -3.56
CA ASN A 165 13.72 -18.18 -3.95
C ASN A 165 13.42 -18.71 -5.37
N SER A 166 12.17 -18.58 -5.83
CA SER A 166 11.76 -19.03 -7.16
C SER A 166 12.14 -18.07 -8.28
N PHE A 167 12.46 -16.81 -7.97
CA PHE A 167 12.71 -15.76 -8.95
C PHE A 167 14.02 -15.02 -8.69
N LYS A 168 15.14 -15.75 -8.67
CA LYS A 168 16.47 -15.16 -8.38
C LYS A 168 16.99 -14.25 -9.48
N ASN A 169 16.69 -14.56 -10.75
CA ASN A 169 17.18 -13.83 -11.93
C ASN A 169 16.12 -12.91 -12.54
N SER A 170 14.90 -12.91 -12.01
CA SER A 170 13.78 -12.12 -12.52
C SER A 170 13.79 -10.72 -11.89
N GLU A 171 14.34 -9.74 -12.61
CA GLU A 171 14.50 -8.36 -12.14
C GLU A 171 13.18 -7.73 -11.68
N ALA A 172 12.08 -7.97 -12.40
CA ALA A 172 10.77 -7.43 -12.08
C ALA A 172 10.26 -7.85 -10.68
N ILE A 173 10.58 -9.07 -10.24
CA ILE A 173 10.17 -9.57 -8.93
C ILE A 173 11.20 -9.24 -7.87
N GLN A 174 12.50 -9.39 -8.18
CA GLN A 174 13.57 -9.07 -7.25
C GLN A 174 13.59 -7.60 -6.85
N PHE A 175 13.35 -6.69 -7.79
CA PHE A 175 13.21 -5.26 -7.48
C PHE A 175 12.10 -5.01 -6.46
N ARG A 176 10.94 -5.65 -6.63
CA ARG A 176 9.78 -5.49 -5.73
C ARG A 176 10.00 -6.19 -4.39
N LEU A 177 10.66 -7.33 -4.39
CA LEU A 177 11.04 -8.04 -3.17
C LEU A 177 11.99 -7.19 -2.30
N LYS A 178 12.95 -6.50 -2.92
CA LYS A 178 13.82 -5.55 -2.22
C LYS A 178 13.06 -4.36 -1.62
N LEU A 179 11.92 -3.99 -2.19
CA LEU A 179 11.06 -2.92 -1.67
C LEU A 179 10.15 -3.39 -0.53
N ASP A 180 9.95 -4.69 -0.38
CA ASP A 180 9.17 -5.25 0.73
C ASP A 180 10.03 -5.26 2.01
N THR A 181 9.61 -4.48 2.97
CA THR A 181 10.28 -4.37 4.28
C THR A 181 9.49 -5.08 5.39
N GLY A 182 8.59 -6.02 5.02
CA GLY A 182 7.81 -6.82 5.96
C GLY A 182 6.56 -6.15 6.52
N GLY A 183 6.26 -4.91 6.11
CA GLY A 183 5.01 -4.24 6.48
C GLY A 183 3.80 -4.83 5.74
N ASN A 184 2.63 -4.93 6.41
CA ASN A 184 1.41 -5.48 5.79
C ASN A 184 1.04 -4.80 4.47
N PHE A 185 1.22 -3.48 4.39
CA PHE A 185 0.90 -2.70 3.19
C PHE A 185 1.89 -2.98 2.05
N GLU A 186 3.18 -3.08 2.36
CA GLU A 186 4.23 -3.37 1.38
C GLU A 186 4.09 -4.80 0.86
N THR A 187 3.83 -5.74 1.76
CA THR A 187 3.53 -7.14 1.43
C THR A 187 2.30 -7.24 0.51
N LEU A 188 1.24 -6.46 0.79
CA LEU A 188 0.05 -6.40 -0.08
C LEU A 188 0.43 -5.91 -1.47
N ILE A 189 1.14 -4.77 -1.58
CA ILE A 189 1.59 -4.23 -2.87
C ILE A 189 2.46 -5.25 -3.61
N PHE A 190 3.36 -5.92 -2.90
CA PHE A 190 4.23 -6.94 -3.49
C PHE A 190 3.41 -8.10 -4.09
N ILE A 191 2.47 -8.66 -3.33
CA ILE A 191 1.65 -9.79 -3.81
C ILE A 191 0.76 -9.40 -4.98
N VAL A 192 0.15 -8.21 -4.93
CA VAL A 192 -0.64 -7.70 -6.07
C VAL A 192 0.23 -7.54 -7.30
N ALA A 193 1.40 -6.95 -7.16
CA ALA A 193 2.32 -6.77 -8.27
C ALA A 193 2.87 -8.10 -8.81
N ALA A 194 3.21 -9.05 -7.93
CA ALA A 194 3.63 -10.39 -8.34
C ALA A 194 2.51 -11.12 -9.09
N SER A 195 1.25 -10.98 -8.64
CA SER A 195 0.10 -11.56 -9.32
C SER A 195 -0.10 -11.01 -10.74
N VAL A 196 0.09 -9.69 -10.94
CA VAL A 196 0.06 -9.06 -12.27
C VAL A 196 1.21 -9.56 -13.15
N ILE A 197 2.43 -9.64 -12.62
CA ILE A 197 3.60 -10.12 -13.36
C ILE A 197 3.39 -11.56 -13.82
N ILE A 198 2.86 -12.42 -12.96
CA ILE A 198 2.59 -13.82 -13.27
C ILE A 198 1.42 -13.95 -14.27
N ALA A 199 0.34 -13.21 -14.09
CA ALA A 199 -0.82 -13.24 -14.99
C ALA A 199 -0.46 -12.72 -16.40
N CYS A 200 0.36 -11.67 -16.48
CA CYS A 200 0.84 -11.08 -17.73
C CYS A 200 2.25 -11.55 -18.11
N SER A 201 2.65 -12.76 -17.69
CA SER A 201 4.00 -13.28 -17.83
C SER A 201 4.57 -13.17 -19.26
N GLY A 202 3.75 -13.37 -20.29
CA GLY A 202 4.17 -13.23 -21.68
C GLY A 202 4.74 -11.85 -22.04
N ILE A 203 4.21 -10.78 -21.45
CA ILE A 203 4.71 -9.40 -21.66
C ILE A 203 6.07 -9.22 -20.97
N PHE A 204 6.19 -9.69 -19.71
CA PHE A 204 7.40 -9.53 -18.90
C PHE A 204 8.55 -10.38 -19.42
N ILE A 205 8.26 -11.61 -19.93
CA ILE A 205 9.24 -12.47 -20.60
C ILE A 205 9.75 -11.84 -21.89
N LYS A 206 8.84 -11.31 -22.74
CA LYS A 206 9.24 -10.60 -23.97
C LYS A 206 10.11 -9.37 -23.70
N ARG A 207 9.93 -8.70 -22.57
CA ARG A 207 10.73 -7.56 -22.13
C ARG A 207 12.05 -7.94 -21.44
N GLY A 208 12.31 -9.24 -21.23
CA GLY A 208 13.51 -9.73 -20.55
C GLY A 208 13.55 -9.48 -19.04
N THR A 209 12.46 -8.97 -18.44
CA THR A 209 12.38 -8.65 -17.00
C THR A 209 11.89 -9.82 -16.14
N LEU A 210 11.36 -10.88 -16.78
CA LEU A 210 10.97 -12.14 -16.15
C LEU A 210 11.65 -13.30 -16.88
N ASP A 211 12.38 -14.12 -16.14
CA ASP A 211 13.03 -15.30 -16.69
C ASP A 211 12.02 -16.41 -17.01
N ALA A 212 12.04 -16.89 -18.27
CA ALA A 212 11.09 -17.91 -18.74
C ALA A 212 11.29 -19.27 -18.06
N SER A 213 12.53 -19.61 -17.70
CA SER A 213 12.85 -20.87 -17.01
C SER A 213 12.35 -20.85 -15.57
N GLU A 214 12.56 -19.75 -14.86
CA GLU A 214 12.05 -19.54 -13.50
C GLU A 214 10.52 -19.58 -13.49
N TYR A 215 9.87 -18.91 -14.46
CA TYR A 215 8.40 -18.96 -14.59
C TYR A 215 7.86 -20.37 -14.79
N LYS A 216 8.53 -21.24 -15.58
CA LYS A 216 8.12 -22.63 -15.76
C LYS A 216 8.24 -23.46 -14.48
N ASN A 217 9.27 -23.19 -13.68
CA ASN A 217 9.62 -23.94 -12.48
C ASN A 217 8.84 -23.51 -11.22
N ILE A 218 7.96 -22.48 -11.31
CA ILE A 218 7.12 -22.08 -10.19
C ILE A 218 6.20 -23.24 -9.78
N PRO A 219 6.09 -23.56 -8.47
CA PRO A 219 5.13 -24.53 -7.97
C PRO A 219 3.70 -24.20 -8.42
N ARG A 220 3.00 -25.19 -8.98
CA ARG A 220 1.62 -24.99 -9.51
C ARG A 220 0.69 -24.37 -8.49
N ASN A 221 0.79 -24.78 -7.23
CA ASN A 221 -0.01 -24.23 -6.12
C ASN A 221 0.22 -22.73 -5.93
N LEU A 222 1.49 -22.26 -5.97
CA LEU A 222 1.84 -20.85 -5.82
C LEU A 222 1.32 -20.03 -7.01
N LYS A 223 1.48 -20.57 -8.21
CA LYS A 223 0.99 -19.97 -9.45
C LYS A 223 -0.54 -19.78 -9.41
N TYR A 224 -1.27 -20.83 -9.00
CA TYR A 224 -2.72 -20.78 -8.85
C TYR A 224 -3.16 -19.72 -7.85
N LYS A 225 -2.53 -19.64 -6.67
CA LYS A 225 -2.84 -18.61 -5.66
C LYS A 225 -2.67 -17.19 -6.19
N LEU A 226 -1.61 -16.92 -6.97
CA LEU A 226 -1.38 -15.62 -7.57
C LEU A 226 -2.40 -15.29 -8.67
N TYR A 227 -2.82 -16.28 -9.46
CA TYR A 227 -3.92 -16.10 -10.42
C TYR A 227 -5.24 -15.78 -9.73
N VAL A 228 -5.55 -16.42 -8.59
CA VAL A 228 -6.75 -16.11 -7.80
C VAL A 228 -6.71 -14.65 -7.32
N VAL A 229 -5.59 -14.19 -6.76
CA VAL A 229 -5.43 -12.79 -6.34
C VAL A 229 -5.64 -11.84 -7.51
N PHE A 230 -5.05 -12.13 -8.66
CA PHE A 230 -5.23 -11.31 -9.87
C PHE A 230 -6.68 -11.27 -10.34
N SER A 231 -7.33 -12.43 -10.45
CA SER A 231 -8.74 -12.53 -10.87
C SER A 231 -9.68 -11.79 -9.91
N MET A 232 -9.45 -11.90 -8.60
CA MET A 232 -10.20 -11.13 -7.60
C MET A 232 -9.97 -9.62 -7.76
N SER A 233 -8.74 -9.18 -8.03
CA SER A 233 -8.44 -7.76 -8.28
C SER A 233 -9.22 -7.23 -9.48
N VAL A 234 -9.24 -7.96 -10.59
CA VAL A 234 -10.01 -7.62 -11.79
C VAL A 234 -11.51 -7.64 -11.50
N GLY A 235 -12.00 -8.66 -10.81
CA GLY A 235 -13.41 -8.78 -10.43
C GLY A 235 -13.88 -7.60 -9.55
N LEU A 236 -13.08 -7.16 -8.59
CA LEU A 236 -13.37 -5.97 -7.77
C LEU A 236 -13.45 -4.70 -8.61
N VAL A 237 -12.52 -4.49 -9.54
CA VAL A 237 -12.57 -3.35 -10.46
C VAL A 237 -13.83 -3.40 -11.31
N VAL A 238 -14.15 -4.55 -11.90
CA VAL A 238 -15.36 -4.74 -12.73
C VAL A 238 -16.63 -4.51 -11.91
N SER A 239 -16.70 -4.99 -10.66
CA SER A 239 -17.87 -4.79 -9.80
C SER A 239 -18.06 -3.32 -9.40
N LEU A 240 -16.98 -2.58 -9.15
CA LEU A 240 -17.04 -1.13 -8.89
C LEU A 240 -17.57 -0.37 -10.11
N PHE A 241 -17.09 -0.70 -11.33
CA PHE A 241 -17.66 -0.15 -12.57
C PHE A 241 -19.11 -0.58 -12.77
N GLY A 242 -19.43 -1.84 -12.50
CA GLY A 242 -20.80 -2.36 -12.62
C GLY A 242 -21.80 -1.62 -11.74
N LEU A 243 -21.41 -1.23 -10.51
CA LEU A 243 -22.24 -0.42 -9.62
C LEU A 243 -22.65 0.93 -10.23
N TYR A 244 -21.83 1.49 -11.12
CA TYR A 244 -22.14 2.75 -11.79
C TYR A 244 -23.22 2.59 -12.85
N PHE A 245 -23.31 1.43 -13.53
CA PHE A 245 -24.23 1.17 -14.62
C PHE A 245 -25.51 0.43 -14.22
N LEU A 246 -25.58 -0.08 -13.00
CA LEU A 246 -26.81 -0.70 -12.50
C LEU A 246 -27.86 0.38 -12.18
N PRO A 247 -29.14 0.14 -12.50
CA PRO A 247 -30.25 1.05 -12.17
C PRO A 247 -30.49 1.13 -10.66
#